data_c7992a381ff44683070672f81c88d388
#
_entry.id   c7992a381ff44683070672f81c88d388
#
_cell.length_a   1.000
_cell.length_b   1.000
_cell.length_c   1.000
_cell.angle_alpha   90.00
_cell.angle_beta   90.00
_cell.angle_gamma   90.00
#
_symmetry.space_group_name_H-M   'P 1'
#
loop_
_entity.id
_entity.type
_entity.pdbx_description
1 polymer ?
#
loop_
_entity_poly.entity_id
_entity_poly.type
_entity_poly.pdbx_seq_one_letter_code
_entity_poly.pdbx_strand_id
1 'polypeptide(L)'
;MHELLMKIPDVQRLMSRNELLIAAANVLGLPYMLTSQYRKGLGEIAGSLRDKIKVPVLDKTSFSCAGDKNVAKELEKSGKRSLVISGVETHICVLQTCLDLLTKGFQVSVVADAVGARTEIDHELGLKRMESAGALPVTAEMVIYELLGRSDSDAFKRVLPLIKQI
;
A
#
# COMPACT_ATOMS: atom_id res chain seq x y z
N MET A 1 11.85 1.17 -11.66
CA MET A 1 10.97 1.74 -10.61
C MET A 1 11.40 3.14 -10.18
N HIS A 2 12.69 3.39 -9.96
CA HIS A 2 13.18 4.70 -9.51
C HIS A 2 12.80 5.87 -10.44
N GLU A 3 13.01 5.73 -11.76
CA GLU A 3 12.64 6.78 -12.73
C GLU A 3 11.14 7.09 -12.78
N LEU A 4 10.29 6.07 -12.58
CA LEU A 4 8.84 6.26 -12.52
C LEU A 4 8.45 7.03 -11.25
N LEU A 5 9.03 6.69 -10.11
CA LEU A 5 8.79 7.35 -8.83
C LEU A 5 9.16 8.83 -8.89
N MET A 6 10.29 9.17 -9.53
CA MET A 6 10.75 10.55 -9.66
C MET A 6 9.82 11.46 -10.50
N LYS A 7 8.88 10.86 -11.24
CA LYS A 7 7.86 11.59 -12.01
C LYS A 7 6.57 11.83 -11.22
N ILE A 8 6.45 11.27 -10.02
CA ILE A 8 5.27 11.42 -9.16
C ILE A 8 5.44 12.71 -8.34
N PRO A 9 4.47 13.63 -8.38
CA PRO A 9 4.47 14.79 -7.49
C PRO A 9 4.55 14.35 -6.03
N ASP A 10 5.30 15.10 -5.23
CA ASP A 10 5.47 14.84 -3.79
C ASP A 10 5.88 13.38 -3.46
N VAL A 11 6.82 12.84 -4.24
CA VAL A 11 7.34 11.49 -4.05
C VAL A 11 7.90 11.26 -2.65
N GLN A 12 8.40 12.30 -1.99
CA GLN A 12 8.94 12.19 -0.63
C GLN A 12 7.84 11.86 0.38
N ARG A 13 6.69 12.55 0.32
CA ARG A 13 5.52 12.23 1.13
C ARG A 13 5.04 10.80 0.85
N LEU A 14 4.87 10.45 -0.42
CA LEU A 14 4.47 9.11 -0.82
C LEU A 14 5.39 8.04 -0.21
N MET A 15 6.70 8.24 -0.27
CA MET A 15 7.68 7.31 0.27
C MET A 15 7.60 7.24 1.79
N SER A 16 7.57 8.39 2.49
CA SER A 16 7.52 8.43 3.95
C SER A 16 6.25 7.77 4.50
N ARG A 17 5.09 7.94 3.85
CA ARG A 17 3.85 7.28 4.24
C ARG A 17 3.91 5.76 4.05
N ASN A 18 4.46 5.28 2.94
CA ASN A 18 4.67 3.84 2.73
C ASN A 18 5.67 3.25 3.73
N GLU A 19 6.75 3.96 4.04
CA GLU A 19 7.72 3.56 5.06
C GLU A 19 7.09 3.46 6.45
N LEU A 20 6.25 4.43 6.81
CA LEU A 20 5.49 4.43 8.06
C LEU A 20 4.58 3.21 8.16
N LEU A 21 3.81 2.90 7.10
CA LEU A 21 2.91 1.74 7.07
C LEU A 21 3.68 0.42 7.26
N ILE A 22 4.80 0.24 6.56
CA ILE A 22 5.65 -0.96 6.69
C ILE A 22 6.24 -1.05 8.11
N ALA A 23 6.76 0.05 8.63
CA ALA A 23 7.35 0.08 9.97
C ALA A 23 6.30 -0.22 11.05
N ALA A 24 5.11 0.36 10.96
CA ALA A 24 4.00 0.09 11.85
C ALA A 24 3.55 -1.38 11.77
N ALA A 25 3.42 -1.94 10.57
CA ALA A 25 3.09 -3.35 10.38
C ALA A 25 4.13 -4.27 11.04
N ASN A 26 5.43 -3.97 10.87
CA ASN A 26 6.51 -4.72 11.52
C ASN A 26 6.43 -4.65 13.05
N VAL A 27 6.17 -3.47 13.63
CA VAL A 27 6.08 -3.29 15.09
C VAL A 27 4.85 -3.97 15.66
N LEU A 28 3.74 -3.96 14.92
CA LEU A 28 2.46 -4.55 15.34
C LEU A 28 2.36 -6.04 15.01
N GLY A 29 3.34 -6.61 14.29
CA GLY A 29 3.30 -8.02 13.87
C GLY A 29 2.19 -8.31 12.86
N LEU A 30 1.79 -7.32 12.06
CA LEU A 30 0.74 -7.47 11.07
C LEU A 30 1.29 -8.10 9.79
N PRO A 31 0.55 -9.02 9.15
CA PRO A 31 0.95 -9.56 7.86
C PRO A 31 0.83 -8.49 6.77
N TYR A 32 1.82 -8.43 5.90
CA TYR A 32 1.77 -7.60 4.70
C TYR A 32 2.47 -8.30 3.53
N MET A 33 2.15 -7.87 2.33
CA MET A 33 2.79 -8.33 1.08
C MET A 33 3.35 -7.14 0.34
N LEU A 34 4.48 -7.35 -0.30
CA LEU A 34 5.08 -6.37 -1.17
C LEU A 34 5.15 -6.94 -2.59
N THR A 35 4.72 -6.13 -3.55
CA THR A 35 4.80 -6.48 -4.95
C THR A 35 5.69 -5.52 -5.72
N SER A 36 6.37 -6.03 -6.74
CA SER A 36 7.06 -5.24 -7.74
C SER A 36 6.49 -5.51 -9.12
N GLN A 37 6.57 -4.53 -9.99
CA GLN A 37 6.11 -4.64 -11.35
C GLN A 37 7.29 -4.86 -12.28
N TYR A 38 7.37 -6.05 -12.91
CA TYR A 38 8.32 -6.37 -13.97
C TYR A 38 9.75 -5.86 -13.69
N ARG A 39 10.38 -6.37 -12.62
CA ARG A 39 11.71 -5.90 -12.15
C ARG A 39 12.78 -5.85 -13.23
N LYS A 40 12.74 -6.81 -14.17
CA LYS A 40 13.70 -6.83 -15.29
C LYS A 40 13.66 -5.57 -16.15
N GLY A 41 12.47 -4.92 -16.29
CA GLY A 41 12.31 -3.72 -17.10
C GLY A 41 12.25 -2.44 -16.28
N LEU A 42 11.63 -2.46 -15.09
CA LEU A 42 11.38 -1.27 -14.27
C LEU A 42 12.36 -1.12 -13.09
N GLY A 43 13.27 -2.08 -12.90
CA GLY A 43 14.25 -2.04 -11.82
C GLY A 43 13.70 -2.41 -10.45
N GLU A 44 14.55 -2.32 -9.45
CA GLU A 44 14.30 -2.72 -8.06
C GLU A 44 13.42 -1.72 -7.30
N ILE A 45 12.90 -2.15 -6.16
CA ILE A 45 12.21 -1.30 -5.19
C ILE A 45 13.16 -0.21 -4.70
N ALA A 46 12.62 0.97 -4.40
CA ALA A 46 13.38 2.10 -3.86
C ALA A 46 14.18 1.71 -2.61
N GLY A 47 15.44 2.15 -2.54
CA GLY A 47 16.38 1.70 -1.51
C GLY A 47 15.91 1.95 -0.08
N SER A 48 15.28 3.11 0.18
CA SER A 48 14.78 3.47 1.51
C SER A 48 13.68 2.54 2.04
N LEU A 49 12.88 1.95 1.15
CA LEU A 49 11.88 0.92 1.53
C LEU A 49 12.55 -0.44 1.76
N ARG A 50 13.58 -0.78 1.00
CA ARG A 50 14.23 -2.10 1.03
C ARG A 50 14.66 -2.51 2.43
N ASP A 51 15.28 -1.58 3.17
CA ASP A 51 15.83 -1.85 4.50
C ASP A 51 14.74 -2.10 5.57
N LYS A 52 13.52 -1.68 5.30
CA LYS A 52 12.36 -1.86 6.20
C LYS A 52 11.56 -3.13 5.90
N ILE A 53 11.76 -3.73 4.71
CA ILE A 53 11.00 -4.89 4.25
C ILE A 53 11.50 -6.16 4.93
N LYS A 54 10.58 -6.88 5.59
CA LYS A 54 10.85 -8.17 6.26
C LYS A 54 10.19 -9.37 5.59
N VAL A 55 9.59 -9.16 4.43
CA VAL A 55 8.88 -10.18 3.65
C VAL A 55 9.47 -10.30 2.25
N PRO A 56 9.33 -11.45 1.58
CA PRO A 56 9.70 -11.57 0.17
C PRO A 56 8.92 -10.60 -0.71
N VAL A 57 9.58 -10.06 -1.73
CA VAL A 57 8.95 -9.23 -2.75
C VAL A 57 8.47 -10.11 -3.89
N LEU A 58 7.18 -10.06 -4.17
CA LEU A 58 6.55 -10.80 -5.26
C LEU A 58 6.63 -9.99 -6.56
N ASP A 59 7.36 -10.47 -7.54
CA ASP A 59 7.42 -9.83 -8.87
C ASP A 59 6.24 -10.28 -9.73
N LYS A 60 5.55 -9.33 -10.37
CA LYS A 60 4.38 -9.58 -11.20
C LYS A 60 4.44 -8.84 -12.52
N THR A 61 3.76 -9.35 -13.54
CA THR A 61 3.58 -8.70 -14.84
C THR A 61 2.16 -8.15 -15.02
N SER A 62 1.15 -8.75 -14.38
CA SER A 62 -0.21 -8.21 -14.34
C SER A 62 -0.22 -6.85 -13.63
N PHE A 63 -1.07 -5.92 -14.05
CA PHE A 63 -1.22 -4.66 -13.32
C PHE A 63 -1.91 -4.90 -11.97
N SER A 64 -3.01 -5.62 -11.96
CA SER A 64 -3.67 -6.03 -10.72
C SER A 64 -2.83 -7.07 -9.96
N CYS A 65 -2.66 -6.84 -8.66
CA CYS A 65 -2.08 -7.83 -7.75
C CYS A 65 -2.96 -9.08 -7.64
N ALA A 66 -4.28 -8.92 -7.64
CA ALA A 66 -5.23 -10.02 -7.56
C ALA A 66 -5.31 -10.86 -8.85
N GLY A 67 -4.74 -10.36 -9.96
CA GLY A 67 -4.59 -11.07 -11.23
C GLY A 67 -3.31 -11.92 -11.33
N ASP A 68 -2.37 -11.77 -10.39
CA ASP A 68 -1.16 -12.61 -10.33
C ASP A 68 -1.41 -13.85 -9.48
N LYS A 69 -1.06 -15.03 -9.99
CA LYS A 69 -1.33 -16.32 -9.32
C LYS A 69 -0.59 -16.46 -7.98
N ASN A 70 0.62 -15.94 -7.88
CA ASN A 70 1.42 -16.04 -6.66
C ASN A 70 0.88 -15.10 -5.59
N VAL A 71 0.53 -13.87 -5.97
CA VAL A 71 -0.07 -12.89 -5.06
C VAL A 71 -1.44 -13.37 -4.61
N ALA A 72 -2.29 -13.86 -5.52
CA ALA A 72 -3.61 -14.39 -5.19
C ALA A 72 -3.52 -15.55 -4.18
N LYS A 73 -2.57 -16.47 -4.39
CA LYS A 73 -2.32 -17.60 -3.47
C LYS A 73 -1.91 -17.13 -2.06
N GLU A 74 -1.05 -16.12 -1.96
CA GLU A 74 -0.65 -15.57 -0.65
C GLU A 74 -1.81 -14.82 0.03
N LEU A 75 -2.67 -14.12 -0.74
CA LEU A 75 -3.90 -13.51 -0.24
C LEU A 75 -4.84 -14.57 0.36
N GLU A 76 -5.08 -15.65 -0.35
CA GLU A 76 -5.92 -16.76 0.11
C GLU A 76 -5.37 -17.40 1.39
N LYS A 77 -4.07 -17.68 1.44
CA LYS A 77 -3.39 -18.23 2.63
C LYS A 77 -3.50 -17.33 3.86
N SER A 78 -3.54 -16.02 3.66
CA SER A 78 -3.66 -15.07 4.77
C SER A 78 -4.96 -15.20 5.53
N GLY A 79 -6.02 -15.72 4.93
CA GLY A 79 -7.36 -15.82 5.47
C GLY A 79 -8.03 -14.48 5.80
N LYS A 80 -7.38 -13.37 5.44
CA LYS A 80 -7.90 -12.02 5.70
C LYS A 80 -8.95 -11.63 4.68
N ARG A 81 -9.93 -10.84 5.10
CA ARG A 81 -11.00 -10.31 4.25
C ARG A 81 -11.00 -8.78 4.17
N SER A 82 -10.28 -8.12 5.05
CA SER A 82 -10.05 -6.66 5.00
C SER A 82 -8.60 -6.39 4.63
N LEU A 83 -8.40 -5.57 3.61
CA LEU A 83 -7.10 -5.26 3.04
C LEU A 83 -6.88 -3.76 3.00
N VAL A 84 -5.68 -3.34 3.37
CA VAL A 84 -5.19 -1.97 3.18
C VAL A 84 -4.23 -1.99 2.01
N ILE A 85 -4.45 -1.13 1.01
CA ILE A 85 -3.60 -1.05 -0.18
C ILE A 85 -2.95 0.33 -0.31
N SER A 86 -1.68 0.33 -0.72
CA SER A 86 -0.88 1.53 -0.97
C SER A 86 0.10 1.30 -2.11
N GLY A 87 0.82 2.34 -2.53
CA GLY A 87 1.85 2.26 -3.58
C GLY A 87 1.47 2.94 -4.88
N VAL A 88 2.05 2.50 -6.00
CA VAL A 88 1.95 3.19 -7.31
C VAL A 88 1.64 2.23 -8.46
N GLU A 89 0.97 2.72 -9.52
CA GLU A 89 0.35 4.04 -9.64
C GLU A 89 -1.13 3.95 -9.29
N THR A 90 -1.67 5.02 -8.71
CA THR A 90 -3.07 5.10 -8.23
C THR A 90 -4.09 4.63 -9.27
N HIS A 91 -3.98 5.14 -10.51
CA HIS A 91 -4.92 4.89 -11.61
C HIS A 91 -4.64 3.61 -12.42
N ILE A 92 -3.55 2.90 -12.13
CA ILE A 92 -3.17 1.68 -12.85
C ILE A 92 -3.22 0.47 -11.90
N CYS A 93 -2.08 0.16 -11.25
CA CYS A 93 -1.96 -1.06 -10.45
C CYS A 93 -2.84 -1.02 -9.20
N VAL A 94 -2.88 0.12 -8.50
CA VAL A 94 -3.68 0.28 -7.29
C VAL A 94 -5.17 0.18 -7.63
N LEU A 95 -5.64 0.94 -8.64
CA LEU A 95 -7.03 0.90 -9.08
C LEU A 95 -7.45 -0.51 -9.52
N GLN A 96 -6.71 -1.16 -10.41
CA GLN A 96 -7.08 -2.49 -10.90
C GLN A 96 -7.07 -3.53 -9.77
N THR A 97 -6.09 -3.46 -8.87
CA THR A 97 -6.05 -4.33 -7.69
C THR A 97 -7.26 -4.11 -6.80
N CYS A 98 -7.62 -2.86 -6.53
CA CYS A 98 -8.77 -2.51 -5.72
C CYS A 98 -10.06 -3.07 -6.30
N LEU A 99 -10.33 -2.83 -7.58
CA LEU A 99 -11.55 -3.29 -8.25
C LEU A 99 -11.67 -4.82 -8.26
N ASP A 100 -10.57 -5.53 -8.55
CA ASP A 100 -10.55 -6.99 -8.54
C ASP A 100 -10.79 -7.56 -7.14
N LEU A 101 -10.20 -6.94 -6.10
CA LEU A 101 -10.40 -7.35 -4.72
C LEU A 101 -11.84 -7.13 -4.26
N LEU A 102 -12.44 -5.98 -4.57
CA LEU A 102 -13.85 -5.70 -4.28
C LEU A 102 -14.77 -6.73 -4.96
N THR A 103 -14.51 -7.05 -6.23
CA THR A 103 -15.27 -8.06 -6.98
C THR A 103 -15.16 -9.46 -6.33
N LYS A 104 -14.03 -9.76 -5.69
CA LYS A 104 -13.81 -11.00 -4.95
C LYS A 104 -14.38 -10.98 -3.53
N GLY A 105 -15.08 -9.92 -3.13
CA GLY A 105 -15.74 -9.77 -1.82
C GLY A 105 -14.81 -9.37 -0.68
N PHE A 106 -13.62 -8.81 -0.97
CA PHE A 106 -12.78 -8.20 0.05
C PHE A 106 -13.28 -6.81 0.43
N GLN A 107 -13.09 -6.43 1.68
CA GLN A 107 -13.16 -5.03 2.10
C GLN A 107 -11.81 -4.38 1.80
N VAL A 108 -11.81 -3.25 1.10
CA VAL A 108 -10.59 -2.59 0.65
C VAL A 108 -10.53 -1.17 1.17
N SER A 109 -9.49 -0.85 1.93
CA SER A 109 -9.12 0.53 2.28
C SER A 109 -7.94 0.97 1.42
N VAL A 110 -8.07 2.14 0.79
CA VAL A 110 -7.01 2.74 -0.04
C VAL A 110 -6.37 3.89 0.72
N VAL A 111 -5.06 3.82 0.94
CA VAL A 111 -4.36 4.86 1.71
C VAL A 111 -4.03 6.03 0.79
N ALA A 112 -4.91 7.05 0.78
CA ALA A 112 -4.88 8.16 -0.15
C ALA A 112 -3.57 8.98 -0.13
N ASP A 113 -2.94 9.12 1.04
CA ASP A 113 -1.66 9.81 1.19
C ASP A 113 -0.44 8.90 0.96
N ALA A 114 -0.66 7.59 0.77
CA ALA A 114 0.37 6.60 0.46
C ALA A 114 0.22 5.95 -0.94
N VAL A 115 -0.68 6.49 -1.78
CA VAL A 115 -0.76 6.20 -3.21
C VAL A 115 -0.42 7.44 -4.03
N GLY A 116 0.04 7.26 -5.26
CA GLY A 116 0.41 8.38 -6.12
C GLY A 116 0.35 8.03 -7.60
N ALA A 117 0.23 9.04 -8.45
CA ALA A 117 0.27 8.95 -9.90
C ALA A 117 1.15 10.07 -10.47
N ARG A 118 1.58 9.95 -11.74
CA ARG A 118 2.41 10.94 -12.41
C ARG A 118 1.69 12.26 -12.69
N THR A 119 0.36 12.23 -12.75
CA THR A 119 -0.47 13.43 -12.90
C THR A 119 -1.50 13.50 -11.79
N GLU A 120 -1.87 14.72 -11.37
CA GLU A 120 -2.88 14.95 -10.34
C GLU A 120 -4.25 14.43 -10.76
N ILE A 121 -4.65 14.68 -12.01
CA ILE A 121 -5.93 14.21 -12.54
C ILE A 121 -6.05 12.68 -12.51
N ASP A 122 -4.98 11.94 -12.83
CA ASP A 122 -4.99 10.48 -12.76
C ASP A 122 -5.09 9.97 -11.31
N HIS A 123 -4.46 10.69 -10.37
CA HIS A 123 -4.54 10.38 -8.96
C HIS A 123 -5.97 10.60 -8.43
N GLU A 124 -6.53 11.76 -8.65
CA GLU A 124 -7.88 12.13 -8.18
C GLU A 124 -8.96 11.22 -8.77
N LEU A 125 -8.96 11.03 -10.10
CA LEU A 125 -9.93 10.17 -10.75
C LEU A 125 -9.76 8.70 -10.36
N GLY A 126 -8.54 8.25 -10.14
CA GLY A 126 -8.25 6.92 -9.62
C GLY A 126 -8.86 6.69 -8.24
N LEU A 127 -8.64 7.61 -7.28
CA LEU A 127 -9.24 7.56 -5.94
C LEU A 127 -10.76 7.60 -5.99
N LYS A 128 -11.33 8.56 -6.72
CA LYS A 128 -12.78 8.71 -6.87
C LYS A 128 -13.44 7.46 -7.45
N ARG A 129 -12.80 6.82 -8.43
CA ARG A 129 -13.31 5.59 -9.04
C ARG A 129 -13.29 4.41 -8.06
N MET A 130 -12.23 4.28 -7.25
CA MET A 130 -12.14 3.24 -6.22
C MET A 130 -13.20 3.45 -5.13
N GLU A 131 -13.38 4.67 -4.66
CA GLU A 131 -14.42 5.04 -3.70
C GLU A 131 -15.82 4.72 -4.24
N SER A 132 -16.12 5.13 -5.47
CA SER A 132 -17.41 4.83 -6.13
C SER A 132 -17.67 3.34 -6.31
N ALA A 133 -16.62 2.51 -6.36
CA ALA A 133 -16.72 1.06 -6.43
C ALA A 133 -16.88 0.39 -5.05
N GLY A 134 -16.81 1.13 -3.95
CA GLY A 134 -16.99 0.65 -2.58
C GLY A 134 -15.71 0.51 -1.75
N ALA A 135 -14.57 1.01 -2.24
CA ALA A 135 -13.38 1.12 -1.42
C ALA A 135 -13.48 2.27 -0.42
N LEU A 136 -12.78 2.18 0.70
CA LEU A 136 -12.74 3.22 1.73
C LEU A 136 -11.43 4.02 1.58
N PRO A 137 -11.48 5.31 1.17
CA PRO A 137 -10.32 6.18 1.24
C PRO A 137 -9.97 6.46 2.71
N VAL A 138 -8.69 6.25 3.06
CA VAL A 138 -8.14 6.48 4.40
C VAL A 138 -6.78 7.15 4.28
N THR A 139 -6.24 7.66 5.39
CA THR A 139 -4.84 8.09 5.47
C THR A 139 -4.01 7.07 6.23
N ALA A 140 -2.68 7.13 6.10
CA ALA A 140 -1.78 6.26 6.86
C ALA A 140 -1.99 6.39 8.37
N GLU A 141 -2.22 7.60 8.87
CA GLU A 141 -2.53 7.82 10.29
C GLU A 141 -3.86 7.18 10.70
N MET A 142 -4.93 7.35 9.93
CA MET A 142 -6.23 6.72 10.20
C MET A 142 -6.07 5.22 10.38
N VAL A 143 -5.41 4.54 9.43
CA VAL A 143 -5.14 3.10 9.49
C VAL A 143 -4.40 2.72 10.78
N ILE A 144 -3.34 3.45 11.10
CA ILE A 144 -2.51 3.12 12.26
C ILE A 144 -3.27 3.32 13.57
N TYR A 145 -4.00 4.43 13.71
CA TYR A 145 -4.77 4.69 14.93
C TYR A 145 -5.96 3.75 15.10
N GLU A 146 -6.62 3.35 14.01
CA GLU A 146 -7.67 2.32 14.04
C GLU A 146 -7.12 0.96 14.50
N LEU A 147 -5.93 0.56 14.02
CA LEU A 147 -5.26 -0.66 14.45
C LEU A 147 -4.79 -0.62 15.91
N LEU A 148 -4.41 0.55 16.41
CA LEU A 148 -3.97 0.74 17.80
C LEU A 148 -5.15 0.75 18.77
N GLY A 149 -6.27 1.37 18.41
CA GLY A 149 -7.52 1.43 19.15
C GLY A 149 -7.48 2.21 20.47
N ARG A 150 -6.31 2.35 21.11
CA ARG A 150 -6.15 3.02 22.41
C ARG A 150 -4.74 3.59 22.60
N SER A 151 -4.63 4.68 23.35
CA SER A 151 -3.38 5.44 23.53
C SER A 151 -2.51 4.97 24.71
N ASP A 152 -3.02 4.12 25.59
CA ASP A 152 -2.31 3.63 26.79
C ASP A 152 -1.65 2.25 26.58
N SER A 153 -1.73 1.67 25.38
CA SER A 153 -1.15 0.37 25.06
C SER A 153 0.35 0.43 24.79
N ASP A 154 1.05 -0.68 25.04
CA ASP A 154 2.47 -0.80 24.69
C ASP A 154 2.71 -0.74 23.17
N ALA A 155 1.74 -1.19 22.38
CA ALA A 155 1.75 -1.03 20.93
C ALA A 155 1.80 0.45 20.54
N PHE A 156 0.94 1.29 21.14
CA PHE A 156 0.96 2.73 20.92
C PHE A 156 2.31 3.36 21.26
N LYS A 157 2.89 3.04 22.42
CA LYS A 157 4.20 3.57 22.84
C LYS A 157 5.31 3.25 21.83
N ARG A 158 5.26 2.06 21.20
CA ARG A 158 6.25 1.63 20.20
C ARG A 158 6.02 2.28 18.82
N VAL A 159 4.78 2.56 18.46
CA VAL A 159 4.43 3.15 17.15
C VAL A 159 4.51 4.67 17.14
N LEU A 160 4.22 5.33 18.28
CA LEU A 160 4.21 6.79 18.38
C LEU A 160 5.50 7.49 17.88
N PRO A 161 6.73 6.98 18.15
CA PRO A 161 7.94 7.58 17.59
C PRO A 161 8.00 7.55 16.06
N LEU A 162 7.38 6.55 15.40
CA LEU A 162 7.33 6.45 13.95
C LEU A 162 6.41 7.52 13.36
N ILE A 163 5.25 7.75 13.99
CA ILE A 163 4.28 8.76 13.56
C ILE A 163 4.87 10.18 13.66
N LYS A 164 5.67 10.45 14.68
CA LYS A 164 6.29 11.77 14.91
C LYS A 164 7.41 12.12 13.93
N GLN A 165 7.85 11.21 13.10
CA GLN A 165 8.93 11.40 12.10
C GLN A 165 8.44 11.84 10.73
N ILE A 166 7.15 11.98 10.54
CA ILE A 166 6.50 12.30 9.25
C ILE A 166 5.87 13.69 9.27
#